data_62f55bcb034e00e9ac79e902e9aedf2e
#
_entry.id   62f55bcb034e00e9ac79e902e9aedf2e
#
_cell.length_a   1.000
_cell.length_b   1.000
_cell.length_c   1.000
_cell.angle_alpha   90.00
_cell.angle_beta   90.00
_cell.angle_gamma   90.00
#
_symmetry.space_group_name_H-M   'P 1'
#
loop_
_entity.id
_entity.type
_entity.pdbx_description
1 polymer ?
#
loop_
_entity_poly.entity_id
_entity_poly.type
_entity_poly.pdbx_seq_one_letter_code
_entity_poly.pdbx_strand_id
1 'polypeptide(L)'
;YWDSIRNCAHFCVSQTMVNGLSAVYDELDNGQLATVEELVEALYPRWFDTKTYIEQYTILTNTLDKVTPNIEPERWKKIKQSLRFNKSALLDSIRLMVEMGLLLKNIKIKKITEGQMYLVAAYNAILRGENAEIFALKKNFSEGEIDNAVKTALVAKDKRRGKEVKSIESVDCNTVVIHGIHQFTPTILSMIEEVSKYKRVVLLFNYQQQYNEIYQTWLDVYSCFDLNIKSQFNNEFKPTTLLQPSYEGNMLADQIGRLVNGTLIEKSKDINNVKVVEFDNITEFSAYVARIYEEAAKDFNAEEHKNGSDLSFM
;
A
#
# COMPACT_ATOMS: atom_id res chain seq x y z
N TYR A 1 25.08 0.55 -5.03
CA TYR A 1 23.69 0.89 -5.47
C TYR A 1 23.03 1.92 -4.56
N TRP A 2 23.13 1.78 -3.22
CA TRP A 2 22.58 2.73 -2.27
C TRP A 2 23.05 4.16 -2.52
N ASP A 3 24.36 4.35 -2.70
CA ASP A 3 24.94 5.68 -2.98
C ASP A 3 24.32 6.36 -4.23
N SER A 4 23.81 5.59 -5.18
CA SER A 4 23.20 6.14 -6.40
C SER A 4 21.75 6.58 -6.22
N ILE A 5 21.09 6.20 -5.12
CA ILE A 5 19.69 6.51 -4.86
C ILE A 5 19.46 7.28 -3.55
N ARG A 6 20.45 7.39 -2.67
CA ARG A 6 20.31 8.01 -1.34
C ARG A 6 19.79 9.45 -1.36
N ASN A 7 20.06 10.20 -2.42
CA ASN A 7 19.62 11.61 -2.55
C ASN A 7 18.30 11.75 -3.33
N CYS A 8 17.64 10.63 -3.65
CA CYS A 8 16.39 10.61 -4.41
C CYS A 8 15.15 10.82 -3.53
N ALA A 9 13.99 10.90 -4.14
CA ALA A 9 12.71 10.91 -3.45
C ALA A 9 12.31 9.49 -3.02
N HIS A 10 12.16 9.24 -1.73
CA HIS A 10 11.85 7.92 -1.16
C HIS A 10 10.43 7.85 -0.63
N PHE A 11 9.70 6.82 -1.04
CA PHE A 11 8.33 6.56 -0.62
C PHE A 11 8.21 5.18 0.03
N CYS A 12 7.67 5.13 1.24
CA CYS A 12 7.51 3.91 2.03
C CYS A 12 6.06 3.48 2.09
N VAL A 13 5.80 2.18 2.20
CA VAL A 13 4.43 1.64 2.32
C VAL A 13 3.74 2.03 3.62
N SER A 14 4.49 2.43 4.65
CA SER A 14 3.93 2.82 5.95
C SER A 14 4.74 3.91 6.63
N GLN A 15 4.10 4.65 7.55
CA GLN A 15 4.76 5.65 8.37
C GLN A 15 5.81 5.01 9.31
N THR A 16 5.57 3.78 9.77
CA THR A 16 6.56 3.03 10.60
C THR A 16 7.86 2.82 9.83
N MET A 17 7.77 2.45 8.54
CA MET A 17 8.95 2.27 7.69
C MET A 17 9.66 3.60 7.44
N VAL A 18 8.91 4.70 7.22
CA VAL A 18 9.48 6.05 7.12
C VAL A 18 10.28 6.41 8.38
N ASN A 19 9.71 6.16 9.57
CA ASN A 19 10.37 6.43 10.83
C ASN A 19 11.62 5.55 11.03
N GLY A 20 11.53 4.28 10.67
CA GLY A 20 12.67 3.35 10.73
C GLY A 20 13.81 3.76 9.82
N LEU A 21 13.53 4.15 8.58
CA LEU A 21 14.56 4.61 7.65
C LEU A 21 15.20 5.93 8.10
N SER A 22 14.41 6.90 8.59
CA SER A 22 14.98 8.15 9.10
C SER A 22 15.80 7.98 10.38
N ALA A 23 15.53 6.95 11.19
CA ALA A 23 16.33 6.64 12.36
C ALA A 23 17.67 5.96 12.04
N VAL A 24 17.73 5.22 10.92
CA VAL A 24 18.96 4.51 10.50
C VAL A 24 19.83 5.37 9.60
N TYR A 25 19.22 6.23 8.80
CA TYR A 25 19.91 7.05 7.79
C TYR A 25 19.58 8.53 8.02
N ASP A 26 20.41 9.21 8.81
CA ASP A 26 20.24 10.64 9.13
C ASP A 26 20.15 11.54 7.88
N GLU A 27 20.83 11.14 6.80
CA GLU A 27 20.79 11.84 5.52
C GLU A 27 19.39 11.84 4.88
N LEU A 28 18.54 10.85 5.17
CA LEU A 28 17.17 10.77 4.64
C LEU A 28 16.17 11.62 5.44
N ASP A 29 16.55 12.17 6.59
CA ASP A 29 15.67 13.03 7.39
C ASP A 29 15.53 14.46 6.80
N ASN A 30 16.16 14.74 5.66
CA ASN A 30 16.18 16.04 4.98
C ASN A 30 14.97 16.26 4.03
N GLY A 31 13.77 15.75 4.33
CA GLY A 31 12.58 15.94 3.49
C GLY A 31 12.52 15.00 2.27
N GLN A 32 13.30 13.93 2.27
CA GLN A 32 13.37 12.96 1.17
C GLN A 32 12.41 11.79 1.33
N LEU A 33 11.78 11.63 2.50
CA LEU A 33 10.94 10.49 2.86
C LEU A 33 9.47 10.89 2.96
N ALA A 34 8.60 10.12 2.33
CA ALA A 34 7.15 10.21 2.51
C ALA A 34 6.53 8.80 2.39
N THR A 35 5.21 8.69 2.53
CA THR A 35 4.51 7.44 2.28
C THR A 35 4.05 7.34 0.82
N VAL A 36 3.86 6.11 0.34
CA VAL A 36 3.26 5.86 -0.98
C VAL A 36 1.85 6.44 -1.05
N GLU A 37 1.10 6.39 0.05
CA GLU A 37 -0.24 6.97 0.16
C GLU A 37 -0.21 8.49 -0.07
N GLU A 38 0.74 9.21 0.54
CA GLU A 38 0.91 10.65 0.32
C GLU A 38 1.22 10.99 -1.13
N LEU A 39 1.99 10.14 -1.84
CA LEU A 39 2.24 10.34 -3.27
C LEU A 39 0.98 10.08 -4.11
N VAL A 40 0.22 9.03 -3.80
CA VAL A 40 -1.05 8.72 -4.47
C VAL A 40 -2.06 9.85 -4.25
N GLU A 41 -2.21 10.34 -3.03
CA GLU A 41 -3.10 11.48 -2.70
C GLU A 41 -2.66 12.77 -3.41
N ALA A 42 -1.36 13.04 -3.48
CA ALA A 42 -0.83 14.20 -4.17
C ALA A 42 -1.06 14.14 -5.68
N LEU A 43 -1.00 12.94 -6.28
CA LEU A 43 -1.24 12.74 -7.70
C LEU A 43 -2.75 12.79 -8.05
N TYR A 44 -3.59 12.26 -7.16
CA TYR A 44 -5.04 12.18 -7.37
C TYR A 44 -5.83 12.97 -6.32
N PRO A 45 -5.54 14.26 -6.07
CA PRO A 45 -6.12 15.01 -4.96
C PRO A 45 -7.65 15.07 -5.00
N ARG A 46 -8.23 15.20 -6.20
CA ARG A 46 -9.68 15.20 -6.37
C ARG A 46 -10.31 13.85 -5.99
N TRP A 47 -9.63 12.73 -6.26
CA TRP A 47 -10.16 11.40 -5.96
C TRP A 47 -10.25 11.13 -4.45
N PHE A 48 -9.33 11.69 -3.67
CA PHE A 48 -9.28 11.53 -2.21
C PHE A 48 -9.95 12.68 -1.44
N ASP A 49 -10.48 13.70 -2.15
CA ASP A 49 -11.20 14.80 -1.53
C ASP A 49 -12.57 14.35 -0.99
N THR A 50 -12.83 14.70 0.27
CA THR A 50 -14.10 14.39 0.94
C THR A 50 -15.32 14.96 0.21
N LYS A 51 -15.20 16.14 -0.40
CA LYS A 51 -16.30 16.76 -1.16
C LYS A 51 -16.64 15.92 -2.39
N THR A 52 -15.62 15.46 -3.12
CA THR A 52 -15.80 14.56 -4.26
C THR A 52 -16.44 13.24 -3.84
N TYR A 53 -16.03 12.67 -2.70
CA TYR A 53 -16.66 11.45 -2.18
C TYR A 53 -18.16 11.67 -1.86
N ILE A 54 -18.53 12.78 -1.21
CA ILE A 54 -19.93 13.13 -0.90
C ILE A 54 -20.72 13.34 -2.19
N GLU A 55 -20.15 14.01 -3.18
CA GLU A 55 -20.77 14.21 -4.49
C GLU A 55 -21.02 12.87 -5.20
N GLN A 56 -20.03 11.99 -5.25
CA GLN A 56 -20.16 10.63 -5.77
C GLN A 56 -21.24 9.83 -5.04
N TYR A 57 -21.31 9.94 -3.70
CA TYR A 57 -22.34 9.29 -2.91
C TYR A 57 -23.74 9.78 -3.24
N THR A 58 -23.89 11.08 -3.47
CA THR A 58 -25.17 11.72 -3.84
C THR A 58 -25.62 11.25 -5.23
N ILE A 59 -24.69 11.25 -6.20
CA ILE A 59 -24.94 10.75 -7.57
C ILE A 59 -25.35 9.28 -7.54
N LEU A 60 -24.60 8.44 -6.79
CA LEU A 60 -24.95 7.05 -6.62
C LEU A 60 -26.35 6.89 -6.05
N THR A 61 -26.68 7.61 -4.99
CA THR A 61 -28.01 7.54 -4.35
C THR A 61 -29.13 7.85 -5.34
N ASN A 62 -28.99 8.93 -6.12
CA ASN A 62 -29.96 9.34 -7.13
C ASN A 62 -30.05 8.33 -8.29
N THR A 63 -28.92 7.72 -8.64
CA THR A 63 -28.86 6.70 -9.71
C THR A 63 -29.55 5.42 -9.27
N LEU A 64 -29.32 4.98 -8.03
CA LEU A 64 -29.92 3.77 -7.47
C LEU A 64 -31.45 3.81 -7.46
N ASP A 65 -32.04 4.98 -7.32
CA ASP A 65 -33.50 5.15 -7.37
C ASP A 65 -34.09 4.98 -8.78
N LYS A 66 -33.27 5.20 -9.79
CA LYS A 66 -33.67 5.15 -11.22
C LYS A 66 -33.32 3.82 -11.91
N VAL A 67 -32.40 3.05 -11.34
CA VAL A 67 -31.95 1.78 -11.94
C VAL A 67 -32.98 0.69 -11.71
N THR A 68 -33.44 0.07 -12.78
CA THR A 68 -34.31 -1.09 -12.78
C THR A 68 -33.61 -2.25 -13.48
N PRO A 69 -32.88 -3.11 -12.77
CA PRO A 69 -32.29 -4.29 -13.35
C PRO A 69 -33.37 -5.30 -13.77
N ASN A 70 -33.02 -6.20 -14.70
CA ASN A 70 -33.92 -7.25 -15.14
C ASN A 70 -34.02 -8.37 -14.08
N ILE A 71 -34.69 -8.05 -12.98
CA ILE A 71 -34.95 -8.91 -11.81
C ILE A 71 -36.43 -8.81 -11.47
N GLU A 72 -36.99 -9.91 -10.96
CA GLU A 72 -38.36 -9.93 -10.49
C GLU A 72 -38.66 -8.79 -9.48
N PRO A 73 -39.77 -8.04 -9.63
CA PRO A 73 -40.03 -6.82 -8.86
C PRO A 73 -39.98 -7.00 -7.34
N GLU A 74 -40.50 -8.11 -6.81
CA GLU A 74 -40.49 -8.38 -5.36
C GLU A 74 -39.09 -8.69 -4.84
N ARG A 75 -38.28 -9.40 -5.60
CA ARG A 75 -36.85 -9.66 -5.27
C ARG A 75 -36.05 -8.38 -5.35
N TRP A 76 -36.31 -7.57 -6.37
CA TRP A 76 -35.69 -6.27 -6.53
C TRP A 76 -35.97 -5.35 -5.35
N LYS A 77 -37.21 -5.28 -4.86
CA LYS A 77 -37.58 -4.50 -3.69
C LYS A 77 -36.78 -4.90 -2.45
N LYS A 78 -36.60 -6.20 -2.21
CA LYS A 78 -35.78 -6.71 -1.09
C LYS A 78 -34.32 -6.33 -1.22
N ILE A 79 -33.73 -6.46 -2.41
CA ILE A 79 -32.34 -6.06 -2.67
C ILE A 79 -32.17 -4.58 -2.44
N LYS A 80 -33.08 -3.74 -2.96
CA LYS A 80 -33.05 -2.29 -2.78
C LYS A 80 -33.15 -1.89 -1.29
N GLN A 81 -33.97 -2.58 -0.51
CA GLN A 81 -34.05 -2.38 0.93
C GLN A 81 -32.76 -2.75 1.66
N SER A 82 -32.16 -3.89 1.34
CA SER A 82 -30.88 -4.35 1.91
C SER A 82 -29.75 -3.38 1.61
N LEU A 83 -29.66 -2.87 0.38
CA LEU A 83 -28.62 -1.94 -0.05
C LEU A 83 -28.79 -0.52 0.47
N ARG A 84 -29.97 -0.16 0.99
CA ARG A 84 -30.24 1.16 1.55
C ARG A 84 -29.27 1.53 2.68
N PHE A 85 -28.84 0.55 3.47
CA PHE A 85 -27.92 0.72 4.60
C PHE A 85 -26.46 0.53 4.24
N ASN A 86 -26.15 0.06 3.02
CA ASN A 86 -24.81 -0.28 2.57
C ASN A 86 -24.35 0.54 1.34
N LYS A 87 -24.88 1.76 1.18
CA LYS A 87 -24.54 2.60 0.02
C LYS A 87 -23.09 3.01 -0.03
N SER A 88 -22.44 3.22 1.12
CA SER A 88 -21.01 3.52 1.19
C SER A 88 -20.18 2.35 0.65
N ALA A 89 -20.42 1.13 1.12
CA ALA A 89 -19.73 -0.06 0.62
C ALA A 89 -19.97 -0.29 -0.88
N LEU A 90 -21.15 0.06 -1.39
CA LEU A 90 -21.45 0.02 -2.82
C LEU A 90 -20.64 1.08 -3.59
N LEU A 91 -20.53 2.29 -3.05
CA LEU A 91 -19.71 3.36 -3.63
C LEU A 91 -18.24 2.94 -3.67
N ASP A 92 -17.72 2.39 -2.57
CA ASP A 92 -16.33 1.93 -2.50
C ASP A 92 -16.05 0.83 -3.53
N SER A 93 -17.01 -0.08 -3.74
CA SER A 93 -16.94 -1.09 -4.80
C SER A 93 -16.93 -0.48 -6.20
N ILE A 94 -17.74 0.55 -6.44
CA ILE A 94 -17.78 1.28 -7.72
C ILE A 94 -16.46 2.02 -7.94
N ARG A 95 -15.94 2.69 -6.91
CA ARG A 95 -14.65 3.37 -6.98
C ARG A 95 -13.52 2.40 -7.32
N LEU A 96 -13.48 1.25 -6.66
CA LEU A 96 -12.51 0.19 -6.98
C LEU A 96 -12.62 -0.28 -8.42
N MET A 97 -13.83 -0.46 -8.95
CA MET A 97 -14.03 -0.83 -10.36
C MET A 97 -13.52 0.24 -11.32
N VAL A 98 -13.69 1.52 -10.99
CA VAL A 98 -13.16 2.64 -11.76
C VAL A 98 -11.64 2.67 -11.70
N GLU A 99 -11.05 2.50 -10.53
CA GLU A 99 -9.61 2.43 -10.33
C GLU A 99 -8.96 1.30 -11.14
N MET A 100 -9.61 0.14 -11.19
CA MET A 100 -9.19 -0.99 -12.01
C MET A 100 -9.37 -0.77 -13.51
N GLY A 101 -10.01 0.30 -13.93
CA GLY A 101 -10.31 0.57 -15.34
C GLY A 101 -11.26 -0.47 -15.95
N LEU A 102 -12.10 -1.11 -15.13
CA LEU A 102 -13.02 -2.15 -15.59
C LEU A 102 -14.11 -1.57 -16.48
N LEU A 103 -14.01 -1.81 -17.77
CA LEU A 103 -15.10 -1.58 -18.71
C LEU A 103 -15.96 -2.83 -18.81
N LEU A 104 -17.17 -2.77 -18.27
CA LEU A 104 -18.07 -3.94 -18.16
C LEU A 104 -18.38 -4.64 -19.49
N LYS A 105 -18.31 -3.91 -20.60
CA LYS A 105 -18.44 -4.51 -21.94
C LYS A 105 -17.35 -5.57 -22.24
N ASN A 106 -16.23 -5.55 -21.51
CA ASN A 106 -15.11 -6.49 -21.70
C ASN A 106 -15.14 -7.66 -20.73
N ILE A 107 -16.04 -7.63 -19.73
CA ILE A 107 -16.14 -8.66 -18.72
C ILE A 107 -17.11 -9.74 -19.20
N LYS A 108 -16.59 -10.94 -19.48
CA LYS A 108 -17.41 -12.13 -19.74
C LYS A 108 -17.97 -12.67 -18.43
N ILE A 109 -19.09 -12.12 -17.99
CA ILE A 109 -19.77 -12.56 -16.77
C ILE A 109 -20.54 -13.85 -17.07
N LYS A 110 -20.03 -14.99 -16.65
CA LYS A 110 -20.70 -16.29 -16.84
C LYS A 110 -21.77 -16.58 -15.79
N LYS A 111 -21.57 -16.11 -14.54
CA LYS A 111 -22.54 -16.22 -13.44
C LYS A 111 -22.32 -15.05 -12.48
N ILE A 112 -23.34 -14.24 -12.25
CA ILE A 112 -23.34 -13.15 -11.26
C ILE A 112 -24.55 -13.32 -10.35
N THR A 113 -24.39 -12.93 -9.09
CA THR A 113 -25.48 -12.85 -8.13
C THR A 113 -26.38 -11.65 -8.42
N GLU A 114 -27.59 -11.64 -7.89
CA GLU A 114 -28.52 -10.51 -8.03
C GLU A 114 -27.94 -9.19 -7.47
N GLY A 115 -27.19 -9.27 -6.36
CA GLY A 115 -26.48 -8.10 -5.82
C GLY A 115 -25.40 -7.57 -6.76
N GLN A 116 -24.66 -8.45 -7.41
CA GLN A 116 -23.66 -8.07 -8.42
C GLN A 116 -24.33 -7.49 -9.68
N MET A 117 -25.48 -8.02 -10.10
CA MET A 117 -26.26 -7.41 -11.21
C MET A 117 -26.62 -5.95 -10.90
N TYR A 118 -26.99 -5.68 -9.65
CA TYR A 118 -27.31 -4.32 -9.23
C TYR A 118 -26.10 -3.41 -9.23
N LEU A 119 -24.98 -3.86 -8.66
CA LEU A 119 -23.70 -3.13 -8.71
C LEU A 119 -23.32 -2.79 -10.16
N VAL A 120 -23.38 -3.76 -11.06
CA VAL A 120 -23.10 -3.61 -12.48
C VAL A 120 -24.05 -2.62 -13.15
N ALA A 121 -25.35 -2.69 -12.85
CA ALA A 121 -26.34 -1.78 -13.39
C ALA A 121 -26.12 -0.34 -12.91
N ALA A 122 -25.81 -0.14 -11.62
CA ALA A 122 -25.50 1.15 -11.04
C ALA A 122 -24.20 1.73 -11.65
N TYR A 123 -23.16 0.94 -11.75
CA TYR A 123 -21.90 1.33 -12.36
C TYR A 123 -22.07 1.77 -13.82
N ASN A 124 -22.78 0.98 -14.62
CA ASN A 124 -23.07 1.33 -16.02
C ASN A 124 -23.90 2.63 -16.12
N ALA A 125 -24.88 2.82 -15.26
CA ALA A 125 -25.73 4.00 -15.27
C ALA A 125 -24.92 5.26 -14.91
N ILE A 126 -24.00 5.15 -13.94
CA ILE A 126 -23.08 6.25 -13.57
C ILE A 126 -22.15 6.60 -14.74
N LEU A 127 -21.49 5.62 -15.34
CA LEU A 127 -20.51 5.86 -16.40
C LEU A 127 -21.13 6.33 -17.72
N ARG A 128 -22.43 6.12 -17.92
CA ARG A 128 -23.17 6.65 -19.09
C ARG A 128 -23.88 7.97 -18.79
N GLY A 129 -23.91 8.37 -17.53
CA GLY A 129 -24.56 9.58 -17.09
C GLY A 129 -23.72 10.83 -17.33
N GLU A 130 -24.36 11.98 -17.17
CA GLU A 130 -23.73 13.30 -17.32
C GLU A 130 -22.61 13.56 -16.32
N ASN A 131 -22.61 12.84 -15.19
CA ASN A 131 -21.63 12.98 -14.10
C ASN A 131 -20.52 11.92 -14.12
N ALA A 132 -20.30 11.23 -15.24
CA ALA A 132 -19.29 10.18 -15.36
C ALA A 132 -17.87 10.68 -15.03
N GLU A 133 -17.56 11.94 -15.35
CA GLU A 133 -16.27 12.58 -15.08
C GLU A 133 -15.93 12.69 -13.58
N ILE A 134 -16.95 12.73 -12.70
CA ILE A 134 -16.77 12.79 -11.24
C ILE A 134 -16.27 11.45 -10.71
N PHE A 135 -16.52 10.36 -11.46
CA PHE A 135 -16.04 9.01 -11.18
C PHE A 135 -14.80 8.65 -12.03
N ALA A 136 -14.20 9.59 -12.72
CA ALA A 136 -13.00 9.31 -13.51
C ALA A 136 -11.73 9.54 -12.71
N LEU A 137 -10.86 8.54 -12.69
CA LEU A 137 -9.49 8.72 -12.23
C LEU A 137 -8.71 9.44 -13.36
N LYS A 138 -8.00 10.52 -13.03
CA LYS A 138 -7.21 11.27 -14.00
C LYS A 138 -6.11 10.37 -14.58
N LYS A 139 -5.90 10.48 -15.89
CA LYS A 139 -4.81 9.82 -16.64
C LYS A 139 -4.08 10.87 -17.47
N ASN A 140 -2.91 10.49 -17.97
CA ASN A 140 -2.11 11.33 -18.86
C ASN A 140 -1.69 12.66 -18.20
N PHE A 141 -0.98 12.53 -17.10
CA PHE A 141 -0.34 13.66 -16.43
C PHE A 141 0.79 14.24 -17.29
N SER A 142 1.02 15.52 -17.19
CA SER A 142 2.23 16.15 -17.69
C SER A 142 3.40 15.93 -16.74
N GLU A 143 4.63 16.09 -17.23
CA GLU A 143 5.84 16.00 -16.39
C GLU A 143 5.79 16.96 -15.20
N GLY A 144 5.36 18.21 -15.44
CA GLY A 144 5.24 19.23 -14.38
C GLY A 144 4.21 18.86 -13.30
N GLU A 145 3.13 18.14 -13.64
CA GLU A 145 2.15 17.65 -12.66
C GLU A 145 2.73 16.50 -11.83
N ILE A 146 3.51 15.61 -12.44
CA ILE A 146 4.22 14.55 -11.73
C ILE A 146 5.26 15.15 -10.78
N ASP A 147 6.06 16.12 -11.23
CA ASP A 147 7.03 16.83 -10.40
C ASP A 147 6.38 17.49 -9.19
N ASN A 148 5.26 18.18 -9.42
CA ASN A 148 4.52 18.82 -8.36
C ASN A 148 3.93 17.81 -7.36
N ALA A 149 3.42 16.68 -7.83
CA ALA A 149 2.90 15.63 -6.96
C ALA A 149 3.99 15.03 -6.07
N VAL A 150 5.16 14.69 -6.63
CA VAL A 150 6.31 14.18 -5.87
C VAL A 150 6.75 15.19 -4.81
N LYS A 151 6.93 16.45 -5.17
CA LYS A 151 7.31 17.52 -4.22
C LYS A 151 6.25 17.75 -3.15
N THR A 152 4.97 17.76 -3.54
CA THR A 152 3.84 17.96 -2.60
C THR A 152 3.79 16.83 -1.57
N ALA A 153 3.97 15.59 -1.98
CA ALA A 153 3.99 14.45 -1.08
C ALA A 153 5.12 14.53 -0.04
N LEU A 154 6.32 14.94 -0.46
CA LEU A 154 7.47 15.11 0.43
C LEU A 154 7.26 16.26 1.44
N VAL A 155 6.66 17.39 1.02
CA VAL A 155 6.36 18.54 1.89
C VAL A 155 5.24 18.27 2.88
N ALA A 156 4.25 17.45 2.51
CA ALA A 156 3.09 17.16 3.36
C ALA A 156 3.51 16.58 4.72
N LYS A 157 4.55 15.76 4.75
CA LYS A 157 5.09 15.15 5.96
C LYS A 157 5.66 16.20 6.94
N ASP A 158 6.45 17.13 6.45
CA ASP A 158 7.10 18.11 7.31
C ASP A 158 6.09 19.06 7.95
N LYS A 159 5.03 19.40 7.24
CA LYS A 159 3.91 20.18 7.80
C LYS A 159 3.18 19.44 8.92
N ARG A 160 2.95 18.12 8.78
CA ARG A 160 2.29 17.31 9.82
C ARG A 160 3.14 17.17 11.08
N ARG A 161 4.47 17.23 10.96
CA ARG A 161 5.42 17.11 12.08
C ARG A 161 5.76 18.44 12.74
N GLY A 162 5.25 19.58 12.24
CA GLY A 162 5.58 20.91 12.74
C GLY A 162 7.07 21.29 12.59
N LYS A 163 7.83 20.53 11.79
CA LYS A 163 9.21 20.86 11.45
C LYS A 163 9.22 21.91 10.34
N GLU A 164 10.18 22.86 10.42
CA GLU A 164 10.46 23.76 9.29
C GLU A 164 10.76 22.91 8.04
N VAL A 165 10.08 23.24 6.94
CA VAL A 165 10.31 22.60 5.65
C VAL A 165 11.72 22.94 5.21
N LYS A 166 12.65 21.99 5.36
CA LYS A 166 13.98 22.12 4.77
C LYS A 166 13.83 22.12 3.25
N SER A 167 14.63 22.91 2.59
CA SER A 167 14.59 23.07 1.13
C SER A 167 14.68 21.72 0.42
N ILE A 168 13.65 21.37 -0.34
CA ILE A 168 13.59 20.18 -1.21
C ILE A 168 14.52 20.37 -2.43
N GLU A 169 15.14 21.52 -2.58
CA GLU A 169 16.00 21.84 -3.73
C GLU A 169 17.20 20.89 -3.88
N SER A 170 17.59 20.19 -2.81
CA SER A 170 18.69 19.23 -2.82
C SER A 170 18.26 17.78 -3.17
N VAL A 171 16.94 17.50 -3.25
CA VAL A 171 16.41 16.17 -3.53
C VAL A 171 16.35 15.91 -5.03
N ASP A 172 16.97 14.83 -5.48
CA ASP A 172 16.78 14.38 -6.87
C ASP A 172 15.39 13.76 -7.06
N CYS A 173 14.47 14.56 -7.57
CA CYS A 173 13.11 14.13 -7.89
C CYS A 173 13.00 13.43 -9.27
N ASN A 174 14.10 13.22 -10.01
CA ASN A 174 14.08 12.46 -11.26
C ASN A 174 14.01 10.95 -11.02
N THR A 175 14.40 10.52 -9.82
CA THR A 175 14.29 9.14 -9.39
C THR A 175 13.36 9.04 -8.19
N VAL A 176 12.35 8.19 -8.30
CA VAL A 176 11.40 7.85 -7.25
C VAL A 176 11.70 6.45 -6.75
N VAL A 177 12.02 6.32 -5.47
CA VAL A 177 12.35 5.04 -4.83
C VAL A 177 11.18 4.62 -3.93
N ILE A 178 10.62 3.44 -4.17
CA ILE A 178 9.50 2.90 -3.41
C ILE A 178 9.98 1.70 -2.59
N HIS A 179 9.79 1.78 -1.27
CA HIS A 179 10.28 0.79 -0.31
C HIS A 179 9.17 -0.13 0.18
N GLY A 180 9.46 -1.44 0.17
CA GLY A 180 8.71 -2.46 0.89
C GLY A 180 7.32 -2.75 0.34
N ILE A 181 7.04 -2.34 -0.89
CA ILE A 181 5.74 -2.57 -1.48
C ILE A 181 5.59 -4.05 -1.88
N HIS A 182 4.54 -4.68 -1.37
CA HIS A 182 4.22 -6.09 -1.63
C HIS A 182 2.73 -6.30 -1.93
N GLN A 183 1.93 -5.26 -1.79
CA GLN A 183 0.52 -5.24 -2.17
C GLN A 183 0.27 -4.02 -3.05
N PHE A 184 -0.27 -4.26 -4.23
CA PHE A 184 -0.54 -3.22 -5.21
C PHE A 184 -2.04 -3.02 -5.33
N THR A 185 -2.51 -1.87 -4.86
CA THR A 185 -3.87 -1.42 -5.20
C THR A 185 -3.90 -0.90 -6.63
N PRO A 186 -5.06 -0.87 -7.29
CA PRO A 186 -5.17 -0.32 -8.64
C PRO A 186 -4.68 1.13 -8.74
N THR A 187 -4.91 1.95 -7.73
CA THR A 187 -4.42 3.33 -7.66
C THR A 187 -2.91 3.41 -7.56
N ILE A 188 -2.27 2.53 -6.79
CA ILE A 188 -0.80 2.44 -6.71
C ILE A 188 -0.22 2.01 -8.06
N LEU A 189 -0.82 1.02 -8.73
CA LEU A 189 -0.37 0.60 -10.06
C LEU A 189 -0.48 1.74 -11.08
N SER A 190 -1.62 2.44 -11.10
CA SER A 190 -1.82 3.61 -11.96
C SER A 190 -0.83 4.74 -11.65
N MET A 191 -0.53 4.98 -10.38
CA MET A 191 0.48 5.96 -9.97
C MET A 191 1.87 5.57 -10.47
N ILE A 192 2.30 4.33 -10.29
CA ILE A 192 3.60 3.85 -10.78
C ILE A 192 3.67 3.98 -12.29
N GLU A 193 2.61 3.61 -13.02
CA GLU A 193 2.54 3.76 -14.48
C GLU A 193 2.69 5.22 -14.91
N GLU A 194 1.95 6.15 -14.30
CA GLU A 194 2.00 7.57 -14.67
C GLU A 194 3.35 8.21 -14.31
N VAL A 195 3.89 7.92 -13.13
CA VAL A 195 5.20 8.42 -12.68
C VAL A 195 6.31 7.89 -13.58
N SER A 196 6.26 6.61 -13.97
CA SER A 196 7.30 5.97 -14.79
C SER A 196 7.42 6.53 -16.21
N LYS A 197 6.42 7.29 -16.69
CA LYS A 197 6.49 7.96 -17.99
C LYS A 197 7.55 9.07 -18.02
N TYR A 198 7.86 9.68 -16.88
CA TYR A 198 8.73 10.85 -16.76
C TYR A 198 9.87 10.67 -15.77
N LYS A 199 9.77 9.71 -14.85
CA LYS A 199 10.73 9.48 -13.77
C LYS A 199 11.25 8.05 -13.79
N ARG A 200 12.47 7.89 -13.34
CA ARG A 200 12.99 6.57 -13.02
C ARG A 200 12.32 6.07 -11.74
N VAL A 201 11.62 4.95 -11.80
CA VAL A 201 11.04 4.31 -10.62
C VAL A 201 11.90 3.12 -10.19
N VAL A 202 12.27 3.09 -8.93
CA VAL A 202 13.05 2.00 -8.31
C VAL A 202 12.18 1.36 -7.24
N LEU A 203 11.88 0.09 -7.38
CA LEU A 203 11.14 -0.68 -6.39
C LEU A 203 12.11 -1.47 -5.54
N LEU A 204 12.17 -1.18 -4.24
CA LEU A 204 12.97 -1.91 -3.27
C LEU A 204 12.05 -2.78 -2.42
N PHE A 205 12.30 -4.08 -2.42
CA PHE A 205 11.51 -5.04 -1.66
C PHE A 205 12.39 -6.11 -1.03
N ASN A 206 11.88 -6.70 0.03
CA ASN A 206 12.59 -7.77 0.69
C ASN A 206 12.37 -9.08 -0.09
N TYR A 207 13.46 -9.64 -0.60
CA TYR A 207 13.46 -10.91 -1.31
C TYR A 207 14.61 -11.78 -0.82
N GLN A 208 14.27 -12.98 -0.40
CA GLN A 208 15.27 -13.98 0.02
C GLN A 208 15.26 -15.13 -0.97
N GLN A 209 16.31 -15.21 -1.78
CA GLN A 209 16.41 -16.20 -2.86
C GLN A 209 16.33 -17.65 -2.37
N GLN A 210 16.78 -17.92 -1.15
CA GLN A 210 16.71 -19.24 -0.53
C GLN A 210 15.28 -19.68 -0.19
N TYR A 211 14.31 -18.76 -0.16
CA TYR A 211 12.91 -19.01 0.17
C TYR A 211 11.98 -18.66 -1.00
N ASN A 212 12.35 -19.11 -2.16
CA ASN A 212 11.71 -18.78 -3.42
C ASN A 212 10.18 -18.97 -3.42
N GLU A 213 9.70 -20.06 -2.82
CA GLU A 213 8.27 -20.36 -2.74
C GLU A 213 7.47 -19.32 -1.97
N ILE A 214 8.05 -18.72 -0.92
CA ILE A 214 7.40 -17.67 -0.12
C ILE A 214 7.21 -16.39 -0.95
N TYR A 215 8.19 -16.08 -1.81
CA TYR A 215 8.23 -14.84 -2.56
C TYR A 215 7.70 -14.97 -4.00
N GLN A 216 7.26 -16.16 -4.42
CA GLN A 216 6.84 -16.42 -5.80
C GLN A 216 5.71 -15.49 -6.25
N THR A 217 4.69 -15.28 -5.42
CA THR A 217 3.58 -14.38 -5.72
C THR A 217 4.05 -12.94 -5.96
N TRP A 218 5.05 -12.49 -5.21
CA TRP A 218 5.61 -11.15 -5.40
C TRP A 218 6.41 -11.06 -6.69
N LEU A 219 7.19 -12.09 -7.01
CA LEU A 219 7.93 -12.16 -8.26
C LEU A 219 6.98 -12.13 -9.45
N ASP A 220 5.86 -12.83 -9.38
CA ASP A 220 4.84 -12.83 -10.43
C ASP A 220 4.25 -11.42 -10.64
N VAL A 221 3.96 -10.68 -9.57
CA VAL A 221 3.49 -9.29 -9.65
C VAL A 221 4.58 -8.39 -10.23
N TYR A 222 5.82 -8.48 -9.75
CA TYR A 222 6.92 -7.66 -10.25
C TYR A 222 7.24 -7.96 -11.71
N SER A 223 7.12 -9.22 -12.15
CA SER A 223 7.31 -9.59 -13.56
C SER A 223 6.26 -8.97 -14.49
N CYS A 224 5.05 -8.67 -13.98
CA CYS A 224 4.03 -7.97 -14.75
C CYS A 224 4.45 -6.54 -15.13
N PHE A 225 5.20 -5.84 -14.29
CA PHE A 225 5.75 -4.51 -14.63
C PHE A 225 6.72 -4.59 -15.81
N ASP A 226 7.53 -5.63 -15.87
CA ASP A 226 8.48 -5.84 -16.96
C ASP A 226 7.77 -6.01 -18.31
N LEU A 227 6.64 -6.68 -18.33
CA LEU A 227 5.83 -6.89 -19.54
C LEU A 227 5.14 -5.63 -20.06
N ASN A 228 4.75 -4.72 -19.18
CA ASN A 228 3.98 -3.53 -19.51
C ASN A 228 4.84 -2.28 -19.75
N ILE A 229 6.06 -2.23 -19.22
CA ILE A 229 6.95 -1.06 -19.23
C ILE A 229 8.10 -1.23 -20.24
N LYS A 230 7.95 -2.12 -21.19
CA LYS A 230 8.99 -2.54 -22.16
C LYS A 230 9.71 -1.43 -22.93
N SER A 231 9.25 -0.20 -22.92
CA SER A 231 9.79 0.80 -23.83
C SER A 231 10.83 1.76 -23.23
N GLN A 232 10.97 1.82 -21.91
CA GLN A 232 11.82 2.86 -21.30
C GLN A 232 12.87 2.37 -20.30
N PHE A 233 12.78 1.13 -19.86
CA PHE A 233 13.72 0.58 -18.88
C PHE A 233 14.48 -0.59 -19.46
N ASN A 234 15.80 -0.61 -19.26
CA ASN A 234 16.67 -1.75 -19.57
C ASN A 234 16.33 -2.86 -18.56
N ASN A 235 15.32 -3.67 -18.89
CA ASN A 235 14.59 -4.50 -17.96
C ASN A 235 15.14 -5.91 -17.95
N GLU A 236 16.29 -6.06 -17.36
CA GLU A 236 16.58 -7.33 -16.73
C GLU A 236 16.14 -7.20 -15.25
N PHE A 237 14.95 -7.71 -14.94
CA PHE A 237 14.57 -7.95 -13.55
C PHE A 237 15.55 -8.98 -12.97
N LYS A 238 16.67 -8.48 -12.48
CA LYS A 238 17.61 -9.27 -11.69
C LYS A 238 17.44 -8.84 -10.25
N PRO A 239 16.84 -9.67 -9.39
CA PRO A 239 16.86 -9.41 -7.97
C PRO A 239 18.34 -9.33 -7.54
N THR A 240 18.79 -8.13 -7.23
CA THR A 240 20.15 -7.91 -6.71
C THR A 240 20.03 -8.03 -5.20
N THR A 241 20.67 -9.02 -4.63
CA THR A 241 20.75 -9.14 -3.16
C THR A 241 21.68 -8.03 -2.66
N LEU A 242 21.10 -6.96 -2.11
CA LEU A 242 21.84 -5.80 -1.61
C LEU A 242 22.45 -6.07 -0.22
N LEU A 243 21.78 -6.86 0.59
CA LEU A 243 22.23 -7.25 1.93
C LEU A 243 21.80 -8.69 2.17
N GLN A 244 22.71 -9.52 2.65
CA GLN A 244 22.34 -10.76 3.33
C GLN A 244 22.24 -10.43 4.83
N PRO A 245 21.05 -10.41 5.41
CA PRO A 245 20.94 -10.30 6.85
C PRO A 245 21.58 -11.56 7.47
N SER A 246 22.53 -11.37 8.37
CA SER A 246 23.02 -12.48 9.19
C SER A 246 21.91 -12.82 10.20
N TYR A 247 21.18 -13.87 9.95
CA TYR A 247 20.18 -14.40 10.89
C TYR A 247 20.81 -15.31 11.95
N GLU A 248 21.97 -14.92 12.47
CA GLU A 248 22.49 -15.61 13.64
C GLU A 248 21.47 -15.48 14.78
N GLY A 249 20.76 -16.56 15.06
CA GLY A 249 19.80 -16.65 16.14
C GLY A 249 18.32 -16.76 15.76
N ASN A 250 17.91 -16.63 14.50
CA ASN A 250 16.50 -16.75 14.14
C ASN A 250 16.15 -18.12 13.56
N MET A 251 16.40 -19.18 14.35
CA MET A 251 16.21 -20.57 13.91
C MET A 251 14.79 -20.90 13.50
N LEU A 252 13.77 -20.28 14.12
CA LEU A 252 12.38 -20.54 13.77
C LEU A 252 12.03 -20.00 12.37
N ALA A 253 12.45 -18.78 12.03
CA ALA A 253 12.20 -18.18 10.72
C ALA A 253 12.89 -18.98 9.61
N ASP A 254 14.13 -19.44 9.85
CA ASP A 254 14.85 -20.29 8.91
C ASP A 254 14.15 -21.64 8.72
N GLN A 255 13.68 -22.27 9.80
CA GLN A 255 12.95 -23.53 9.71
C GLN A 255 11.61 -23.39 8.99
N ILE A 256 10.85 -22.30 9.24
CA ILE A 256 9.61 -22.01 8.52
C ILE A 256 9.90 -21.80 7.04
N GLY A 257 10.94 -21.04 6.69
CA GLY A 257 11.35 -20.82 5.31
C GLY A 257 11.72 -22.13 4.60
N ARG A 258 12.49 -23.01 5.25
CA ARG A 258 12.84 -24.33 4.73
C ARG A 258 11.61 -25.21 4.53
N LEU A 259 10.68 -25.20 5.48
CA LEU A 259 9.43 -25.97 5.39
C LEU A 259 8.60 -25.54 4.17
N VAL A 260 8.43 -24.24 4.00
CA VAL A 260 7.66 -23.68 2.87
C VAL A 260 8.32 -24.00 1.53
N ASN A 261 9.65 -24.00 1.47
CA ASN A 261 10.40 -24.42 0.27
C ASN A 261 10.43 -25.93 0.04
N GLY A 262 9.71 -26.72 0.84
CA GLY A 262 9.68 -28.18 0.71
C GLY A 262 10.97 -28.88 1.15
N THR A 263 11.85 -28.18 1.86
CA THR A 263 13.09 -28.78 2.40
C THR A 263 12.76 -29.52 3.70
N LEU A 264 13.31 -30.71 3.86
CA LEU A 264 13.15 -31.48 5.11
C LEU A 264 13.74 -30.72 6.29
N ILE A 265 12.96 -30.58 7.34
CA ILE A 265 13.38 -29.94 8.57
C ILE A 265 13.89 -31.02 9.53
N GLU A 266 15.13 -30.88 9.97
CA GLU A 266 15.62 -31.67 11.09
C GLU A 266 14.98 -31.16 12.39
N LYS A 267 14.52 -32.08 13.23
CA LYS A 267 13.92 -31.73 14.52
C LYS A 267 14.95 -31.00 15.38
N SER A 268 14.79 -29.69 15.49
CA SER A 268 15.66 -28.87 16.35
C SER A 268 15.40 -29.16 17.79
N LYS A 269 16.48 -29.31 18.58
CA LYS A 269 16.38 -29.58 20.00
C LYS A 269 16.18 -28.34 20.87
N ASP A 270 16.51 -27.14 20.36
CA ASP A 270 16.55 -25.93 21.17
C ASP A 270 15.96 -24.73 20.44
N ILE A 271 14.65 -24.53 20.57
CA ILE A 271 13.98 -23.26 20.21
C ILE A 271 13.77 -22.48 21.52
N ASN A 272 14.85 -21.98 22.12
CA ASN A 272 14.78 -21.28 23.42
C ASN A 272 14.20 -19.85 23.31
N ASN A 273 14.11 -19.29 22.08
CA ASN A 273 13.63 -17.95 21.81
C ASN A 273 12.15 -17.88 21.40
N VAL A 274 11.46 -19.01 21.39
CA VAL A 274 10.04 -19.06 21.05
C VAL A 274 9.24 -19.53 22.25
N LYS A 275 8.28 -18.72 22.67
CA LYS A 275 7.32 -19.04 23.71
C LYS A 275 5.92 -19.07 23.11
N VAL A 276 5.24 -20.21 23.24
CA VAL A 276 3.84 -20.33 22.89
C VAL A 276 3.01 -20.14 24.14
N VAL A 277 2.06 -19.23 24.12
CA VAL A 277 1.17 -18.92 25.24
C VAL A 277 -0.26 -19.00 24.74
N GLU A 278 -1.08 -19.77 25.42
CA GLU A 278 -2.51 -19.90 25.15
C GLU A 278 -3.30 -19.01 26.13
N PHE A 279 -4.34 -18.37 25.63
CA PHE A 279 -5.21 -17.47 26.38
C PHE A 279 -6.67 -17.88 26.21
N ASP A 280 -7.45 -17.82 27.26
CA ASP A 280 -8.87 -18.14 27.21
C ASP A 280 -9.70 -17.03 26.51
N ASN A 281 -9.19 -15.80 26.52
CA ASN A 281 -9.88 -14.65 25.93
C ASN A 281 -8.93 -13.50 25.59
N ILE A 282 -9.45 -12.54 24.82
CA ILE A 282 -8.68 -11.36 24.34
C ILE A 282 -8.23 -10.45 25.48
N THR A 283 -8.93 -10.41 26.60
CA THR A 283 -8.58 -9.56 27.74
C THR A 283 -7.31 -10.08 28.44
N GLU A 284 -7.21 -11.39 28.62
CA GLU A 284 -5.99 -12.02 29.16
C GLU A 284 -4.79 -11.82 28.23
N PHE A 285 -5.00 -11.99 26.92
CA PHE A 285 -3.97 -11.69 25.93
C PHE A 285 -3.49 -10.24 26.05
N SER A 286 -4.42 -9.27 26.12
CA SER A 286 -4.08 -7.86 26.21
C SER A 286 -3.32 -7.53 27.49
N ALA A 287 -3.73 -8.09 28.63
CA ALA A 287 -3.06 -7.92 29.91
C ALA A 287 -1.64 -8.53 29.89
N TYR A 288 -1.47 -9.68 29.25
CA TYR A 288 -0.17 -10.31 29.10
C TYR A 288 0.78 -9.48 28.26
N VAL A 289 0.31 -8.97 27.10
CA VAL A 289 1.10 -8.10 26.22
C VAL A 289 1.50 -6.81 26.94
N ALA A 290 0.56 -6.16 27.65
CA ALA A 290 0.84 -4.95 28.43
C ALA A 290 1.95 -5.19 29.48
N ARG A 291 1.89 -6.32 30.20
CA ARG A 291 2.92 -6.69 31.18
C ARG A 291 4.28 -6.89 30.55
N ILE A 292 4.37 -7.62 29.42
CA ILE A 292 5.65 -7.82 28.72
C ILE A 292 6.23 -6.49 28.28
N TYR A 293 5.37 -5.58 27.77
CA TYR A 293 5.79 -4.26 27.36
C TYR A 293 6.34 -3.42 28.53
N GLU A 294 5.66 -3.46 29.68
CA GLU A 294 6.12 -2.78 30.89
C GLU A 294 7.45 -3.36 31.43
N GLU A 295 7.62 -4.68 31.39
CA GLU A 295 8.87 -5.35 31.77
C GLU A 295 10.01 -4.92 30.84
N ALA A 296 9.80 -4.97 29.53
CA ALA A 296 10.80 -4.53 28.54
C ALA A 296 11.15 -3.05 28.68
N ALA A 297 10.17 -2.18 28.95
CA ALA A 297 10.40 -0.75 29.16
C ALA A 297 11.20 -0.48 30.44
N LYS A 298 11.02 -1.28 31.52
CA LYS A 298 11.81 -1.16 32.74
C LYS A 298 13.25 -1.59 32.53
N ASP A 299 13.47 -2.68 31.81
CA ASP A 299 14.81 -3.17 31.48
C ASP A 299 15.58 -2.17 30.62
N PHE A 300 14.89 -1.58 29.64
CA PHE A 300 15.43 -0.55 28.76
C PHE A 300 15.87 0.70 29.57
N ASN A 301 14.98 1.25 30.41
CA ASN A 301 15.30 2.41 31.26
C ASN A 301 16.44 2.11 32.24
N ALA A 302 16.56 0.87 32.72
CA ALA A 302 17.66 0.45 33.59
C ALA A 302 19.02 0.41 32.86
N GLU A 303 19.03 0.07 31.57
CA GLU A 303 20.25 0.11 30.74
C GLU A 303 20.64 1.53 30.34
N GLU A 304 19.69 2.42 30.03
CA GLU A 304 19.96 3.86 29.79
C GLU A 304 20.63 4.53 31.00
N HIS A 305 20.12 4.27 32.19
CA HIS A 305 20.73 4.78 33.42
C HIS A 305 22.16 4.27 33.67
N LYS A 306 22.51 3.10 33.13
CA LYS A 306 23.88 2.56 33.21
C LYS A 306 24.83 3.15 32.18
N ASN A 307 24.34 3.50 31.00
CA ASN A 307 25.18 3.94 29.88
C ASN A 307 25.24 5.47 29.67
N GLY A 308 24.47 6.26 30.44
CA GLY A 308 24.52 7.72 30.42
C GLY A 308 24.19 8.38 29.09
N SER A 309 23.50 7.67 28.19
CA SER A 309 23.10 8.17 26.88
C SER A 309 21.58 8.36 26.83
N ASP A 310 21.17 9.61 26.63
CA ASP A 310 19.77 10.00 26.35
C ASP A 310 19.32 9.45 25.00
N LEU A 311 18.83 8.22 25.00
CA LEU A 311 18.07 7.68 23.88
C LEU A 311 16.58 7.82 24.21
N SER A 312 15.96 8.90 23.73
CA SER A 312 14.51 9.06 23.80
C SER A 312 13.83 8.18 22.77
N PHE A 313 12.94 7.29 23.21
CA PHE A 313 12.01 6.60 22.33
C PHE A 313 10.98 7.56 21.76
N MET A 314 10.89 7.58 20.44
CA MET A 314 9.72 8.09 19.72
C MET A 314 8.90 6.94 19.17
#